data_68d8e062a01d07129e38dd8f24231c6b
#
_entry.id   68d8e062a01d07129e38dd8f24231c6b
#
_cell.length_a   1.000
_cell.length_b   1.000
_cell.length_c   1.000
_cell.angle_alpha   90.00
_cell.angle_beta   90.00
_cell.angle_gamma   90.00
#
_symmetry.space_group_name_H-M   'P 1'
#
loop_
_entity.id
_entity.type
_entity.pdbx_description
1 polymer ?
#
loop_
_entity_poly.entity_id
_entity_poly.type
_entity_poly.pdbx_seq_one_letter_code
_entity_poly.pdbx_strand_id
1 'polypeptide(L)'
;MKSPIASAVVALFVLGGAPAFAASAAEVLAVRREIERKDLQVFNDIAKQVNRYTQLTIFDSISAEVVEGKVQLTGWVTMPYKRDDIEKRVRKVDGIVSVDNKIGVLPVSQFDDNLRFRIARAIYGHSSFWNYAMMANPPIRVVVNRGHVTLEGVVQSNVDRMLARSLASGFGAFDVKNSLKTDAEIREAIEPRKTN
;
A
#
# COMPACT_ATOMS: atom_id res chain seq x y z
N MET A 1 5.21 2.48 20.59
CA MET A 1 6.66 2.77 20.51
C MET A 1 6.84 3.76 19.35
N LYS A 2 7.32 4.97 19.66
CA LYS A 2 7.44 6.10 18.74
C LYS A 2 8.69 5.93 17.88
N SER A 3 8.54 5.97 16.56
CA SER A 3 9.68 6.06 15.64
C SER A 3 10.23 7.49 15.66
N PRO A 4 11.53 7.69 15.82
CA PRO A 4 12.12 9.02 15.73
C PRO A 4 12.32 9.39 14.25
N ILE A 5 11.74 10.50 13.84
CA ILE A 5 12.09 11.19 12.60
C ILE A 5 13.50 11.77 12.81
N ALA A 6 14.45 11.24 12.06
CA ALA A 6 15.83 11.70 12.12
C ALA A 6 15.92 13.13 11.58
N SER A 7 16.15 14.10 12.47
CA SER A 7 16.60 15.45 12.13
C SER A 7 18.03 15.38 11.62
N ALA A 8 18.25 15.61 10.35
CA ALA A 8 19.57 15.85 9.81
C ALA A 8 20.05 17.22 10.24
N VAL A 9 20.96 17.25 11.21
CA VAL A 9 21.73 18.44 11.59
C VAL A 9 22.83 18.63 10.55
N VAL A 10 22.70 19.65 9.71
CA VAL A 10 23.78 20.09 8.82
C VAL A 10 24.73 20.96 9.64
N ALA A 11 25.91 20.42 9.96
CA ALA A 11 27.00 21.18 10.54
C ALA A 11 27.66 22.04 9.46
N LEU A 12 27.63 23.35 9.66
CA LEU A 12 28.24 24.36 8.80
C LEU A 12 29.74 24.44 9.11
N PHE A 13 30.59 23.96 8.17
CA PHE A 13 32.03 24.28 8.20
C PHE A 13 32.29 25.49 7.30
N VAL A 14 32.68 26.62 7.89
CA VAL A 14 33.10 27.80 7.18
C VAL A 14 34.60 27.78 6.99
N LEU A 15 35.06 27.67 5.74
CA LEU A 15 36.39 28.16 5.33
C LEU A 15 36.40 28.50 3.83
N GLY A 16 36.50 29.78 3.53
CA GLY A 16 37.13 30.29 2.30
C GLY A 16 36.28 30.37 1.04
N GLY A 17 35.54 31.48 0.82
CA GLY A 17 35.51 32.18 -0.47
C GLY A 17 34.76 31.57 -1.63
N ALA A 18 33.43 31.39 -1.55
CA ALA A 18 32.47 31.55 -2.65
C ALA A 18 31.11 31.89 -2.02
N PRO A 19 30.24 32.68 -2.63
CA PRO A 19 28.90 32.90 -2.10
C PRO A 19 28.15 31.58 -2.22
N ALA A 20 28.08 30.83 -1.13
CA ALA A 20 27.13 29.74 -1.00
C ALA A 20 25.75 30.37 -1.11
N PHE A 21 25.03 30.14 -2.20
CA PHE A 21 23.61 30.41 -2.31
C PHE A 21 22.90 29.55 -1.26
N ALA A 22 22.78 30.10 -0.07
CA ALA A 22 21.87 29.52 0.91
C ALA A 22 20.45 29.73 0.35
N ALA A 23 19.92 28.67 -0.25
CA ALA A 23 18.52 28.68 -0.67
C ALA A 23 17.67 29.10 0.52
N SER A 24 16.77 30.07 0.33
CA SER A 24 15.89 30.52 1.41
C SER A 24 15.02 29.32 1.88
N ALA A 25 14.63 29.33 3.15
CA ALA A 25 13.75 28.28 3.67
C ALA A 25 12.47 28.13 2.82
N ALA A 26 12.00 29.22 2.21
CA ALA A 26 10.87 29.19 1.29
C ALA A 26 11.17 28.45 -0.02
N GLU A 27 12.37 28.60 -0.60
CA GLU A 27 12.78 27.86 -1.80
C GLU A 27 12.93 26.37 -1.52
N VAL A 28 13.54 26.00 -0.40
CA VAL A 28 13.65 24.60 0.03
C VAL A 28 12.26 23.96 0.21
N LEU A 29 11.33 24.67 0.83
CA LEU A 29 9.95 24.21 0.99
C LEU A 29 9.21 24.11 -0.35
N ALA A 30 9.44 25.02 -1.29
CA ALA A 30 8.83 24.97 -2.61
C ALA A 30 9.34 23.75 -3.41
N VAL A 31 10.64 23.48 -3.40
CA VAL A 31 11.23 22.30 -4.04
C VAL A 31 10.70 21.01 -3.42
N ARG A 32 10.62 20.95 -2.10
CA ARG A 32 10.08 19.76 -1.41
C ARG A 32 8.62 19.49 -1.78
N ARG A 33 7.77 20.51 -1.83
CA ARG A 33 6.37 20.36 -2.26
C ARG A 33 6.26 19.89 -3.70
N GLU A 34 7.15 20.34 -4.57
CA GLU A 34 7.16 19.91 -5.96
C GLU A 34 7.54 18.44 -6.10
N ILE A 35 8.53 17.95 -5.33
CA ILE A 35 8.90 16.53 -5.26
C ILE A 35 7.73 15.71 -4.74
N GLU A 36 7.12 16.12 -3.63
CA GLU A 36 5.97 15.42 -3.04
C GLU A 36 4.78 15.33 -4.02
N ARG A 37 4.54 16.38 -4.80
CA ARG A 37 3.50 16.37 -5.85
C ARG A 37 3.82 15.39 -7.00
N LYS A 38 5.08 15.35 -7.44
CA LYS A 38 5.52 14.41 -8.48
C LYS A 38 5.43 12.97 -7.99
N ASP A 39 5.88 12.69 -6.77
CA ASP A 39 5.79 11.36 -6.18
C ASP A 39 4.33 10.90 -6.03
N LEU A 40 3.42 11.79 -5.64
CA LEU A 40 1.99 11.48 -5.58
C LEU A 40 1.41 11.16 -6.97
N GLN A 41 1.84 11.88 -8.02
CA GLN A 41 1.42 11.58 -9.38
C GLN A 41 1.92 10.21 -9.83
N VAL A 42 3.20 9.91 -9.61
CA VAL A 42 3.82 8.61 -9.90
C VAL A 42 3.09 7.50 -9.15
N PHE A 43 2.80 7.69 -7.86
CA PHE A 43 2.04 6.73 -7.05
C PHE A 43 0.64 6.45 -7.65
N ASN A 44 -0.08 7.49 -8.05
CA ASN A 44 -1.40 7.35 -8.67
C ASN A 44 -1.33 6.60 -10.00
N ASP A 45 -0.31 6.84 -10.80
CA ASP A 45 -0.13 6.17 -12.08
C ASP A 45 0.29 4.70 -11.89
N ILE A 46 1.12 4.41 -10.90
CA ILE A 46 1.39 3.03 -10.44
C ILE A 46 0.10 2.33 -10.04
N ALA A 47 -0.72 2.97 -9.20
CA ALA A 47 -1.99 2.39 -8.75
C ALA A 47 -2.91 2.07 -9.92
N LYS A 48 -3.00 2.94 -10.94
CA LYS A 48 -3.76 2.69 -12.18
C LYS A 48 -3.20 1.48 -12.95
N GLN A 49 -1.88 1.37 -13.10
CA GLN A 49 -1.24 0.26 -13.82
C GLN A 49 -1.45 -1.07 -13.11
N VAL A 50 -1.33 -1.08 -11.77
CA VAL A 50 -1.58 -2.28 -10.96
C VAL A 50 -3.06 -2.67 -11.00
N ASN A 51 -3.98 -1.72 -10.85
CA ASN A 51 -5.42 -2.00 -10.89
C ASN A 51 -5.91 -2.47 -12.26
N ARG A 52 -5.22 -2.15 -13.36
CA ARG A 52 -5.51 -2.66 -14.71
C ARG A 52 -4.96 -4.06 -14.96
N TYR A 53 -4.21 -4.62 -14.02
CA TYR A 53 -3.66 -5.97 -14.18
C TYR A 53 -4.71 -7.00 -13.81
N THR A 54 -5.31 -7.61 -14.84
CA THR A 54 -6.46 -8.52 -14.71
C THR A 54 -6.16 -9.86 -14.02
N GLN A 55 -4.88 -10.20 -13.85
CA GLN A 55 -4.48 -11.43 -13.15
C GLN A 55 -4.43 -11.28 -11.62
N LEU A 56 -4.56 -10.06 -11.09
CA LEU A 56 -4.68 -9.86 -9.65
C LEU A 56 -6.02 -10.38 -9.15
N THR A 57 -5.97 -11.07 -8.03
CA THR A 57 -7.13 -11.59 -7.33
C THR A 57 -7.29 -10.91 -5.98
N ILE A 58 -8.39 -11.17 -5.29
CA ILE A 58 -8.59 -10.71 -3.91
C ILE A 58 -7.62 -11.34 -2.90
N PHE A 59 -6.82 -12.33 -3.33
CA PHE A 59 -5.79 -13.00 -2.53
C PHE A 59 -4.39 -12.40 -2.71
N ASP A 60 -4.26 -11.45 -3.62
CA ASP A 60 -3.03 -10.70 -3.87
C ASP A 60 -3.15 -9.31 -3.24
N SER A 61 -2.13 -8.87 -2.52
CA SER A 61 -2.06 -7.53 -1.95
C SER A 61 -0.74 -6.88 -2.30
N ILE A 62 -0.80 -5.68 -2.89
CA ILE A 62 0.36 -4.94 -3.36
C ILE A 62 0.30 -3.55 -2.75
N SER A 63 1.42 -3.14 -2.18
CA SER A 63 1.65 -1.77 -1.71
C SER A 63 2.86 -1.17 -2.42
N ALA A 64 2.78 0.11 -2.70
CA ALA A 64 3.89 0.88 -3.27
C ALA A 64 4.20 2.08 -2.38
N GLU A 65 5.48 2.36 -2.22
CA GLU A 65 5.99 3.59 -1.62
C GLU A 65 6.85 4.29 -2.66
N VAL A 66 6.67 5.59 -2.81
CA VAL A 66 7.40 6.41 -3.79
C VAL A 66 8.10 7.53 -3.05
N VAL A 67 9.42 7.63 -3.21
CA VAL A 67 10.26 8.70 -2.65
C VAL A 67 11.26 9.15 -3.72
N GLU A 68 11.15 10.39 -4.16
CA GLU A 68 12.02 10.96 -5.21
C GLU A 68 12.07 10.09 -6.48
N GLY A 69 10.92 9.55 -6.91
CA GLY A 69 10.82 8.65 -8.04
C GLY A 69 11.37 7.24 -7.81
N LYS A 70 11.89 6.94 -6.63
CA LYS A 70 12.29 5.58 -6.24
C LYS A 70 11.08 4.85 -5.69
N VAL A 71 10.76 3.72 -6.29
CA VAL A 71 9.58 2.93 -5.93
C VAL A 71 9.99 1.68 -5.20
N GLN A 72 9.44 1.47 -4.01
CA GLN A 72 9.51 0.20 -3.31
C GLN A 72 8.15 -0.50 -3.40
N LEU A 73 8.13 -1.71 -3.98
CA LEU A 73 6.95 -2.57 -4.03
C LEU A 73 7.02 -3.60 -2.92
N THR A 74 5.95 -3.73 -2.15
CA THR A 74 5.83 -4.72 -1.07
C THR A 74 4.48 -5.43 -1.17
N GLY A 75 4.30 -6.47 -0.36
CA GLY A 75 3.06 -7.24 -0.31
C GLY A 75 3.24 -8.68 -0.74
N TRP A 76 2.15 -9.33 -1.15
CA TRP A 76 2.12 -10.75 -1.44
C TRP A 76 1.30 -11.05 -2.69
N VAL A 77 1.78 -11.98 -3.49
CA VAL A 77 1.06 -12.53 -4.65
C VAL A 77 0.98 -14.05 -4.57
N THR A 78 -0.08 -14.59 -5.18
CA THR A 78 -0.33 -16.03 -5.20
C THR A 78 0.57 -16.78 -6.19
N MET A 79 1.12 -16.09 -7.20
CA MET A 79 1.92 -16.73 -8.26
C MET A 79 3.18 -15.90 -8.58
N PRO A 80 4.34 -16.54 -8.83
CA PRO A 80 5.61 -15.86 -9.10
C PRO A 80 5.55 -14.87 -10.28
N TYR A 81 4.91 -15.26 -11.39
CA TYR A 81 4.82 -14.44 -12.58
C TYR A 81 4.12 -13.09 -12.33
N LYS A 82 3.17 -13.03 -11.37
CA LYS A 82 2.49 -11.78 -11.02
C LYS A 82 3.45 -10.75 -10.46
N ARG A 83 4.40 -11.16 -9.62
CA ARG A 83 5.45 -10.30 -9.08
C ARG A 83 6.26 -9.65 -10.20
N ASP A 84 6.69 -10.46 -11.16
CA ASP A 84 7.53 -10.02 -12.26
C ASP A 84 6.75 -9.13 -13.24
N ASP A 85 5.48 -9.45 -13.49
CA ASP A 85 4.60 -8.66 -14.35
C ASP A 85 4.25 -7.30 -13.74
N ILE A 86 4.04 -7.24 -12.43
CA ILE A 86 3.78 -5.98 -11.71
C ILE A 86 5.01 -5.08 -11.82
N GLU A 87 6.21 -5.61 -11.56
CA GLU A 87 7.44 -4.85 -11.72
C GLU A 87 7.59 -4.29 -13.13
N LYS A 88 7.40 -5.12 -14.17
CA LYS A 88 7.47 -4.69 -15.58
C LYS A 88 6.46 -3.58 -15.91
N ARG A 89 5.27 -3.63 -15.30
CA ARG A 89 4.24 -2.60 -15.50
C ARG A 89 4.59 -1.31 -14.79
N VAL A 90 5.08 -1.41 -13.56
CA VAL A 90 5.51 -0.25 -12.76
C VAL A 90 6.67 0.47 -13.43
N ARG A 91 7.67 -0.26 -13.93
CA ARG A 91 8.82 0.33 -14.65
C ARG A 91 8.45 1.15 -15.89
N LYS A 92 7.23 1.00 -16.42
CA LYS A 92 6.73 1.77 -17.58
C LYS A 92 6.06 3.09 -17.21
N VAL A 93 5.93 3.37 -15.92
CA VAL A 93 5.33 4.63 -15.44
C VAL A 93 6.38 5.73 -15.53
N ASP A 94 6.00 6.86 -16.09
CA ASP A 94 6.87 8.02 -16.23
C ASP A 94 7.24 8.59 -14.86
N GLY A 95 8.47 9.07 -14.73
CA GLY A 95 8.97 9.66 -13.48
C GLY A 95 9.58 8.66 -12.51
N ILE A 96 9.62 7.37 -12.84
CA ILE A 96 10.28 6.34 -12.03
C ILE A 96 11.79 6.32 -12.31
N VAL A 97 12.58 6.46 -11.27
CA VAL A 97 14.05 6.37 -11.30
C VAL A 97 14.52 4.94 -11.06
N SER A 98 13.91 4.26 -10.10
CA SER A 98 14.25 2.86 -9.76
C SER A 98 13.07 2.14 -9.13
N VAL A 99 13.05 0.81 -9.27
CA VAL A 99 12.06 -0.07 -8.64
C VAL A 99 12.77 -1.13 -7.81
N ASP A 100 12.50 -1.14 -6.52
CA ASP A 100 12.90 -2.17 -5.57
C ASP A 100 11.70 -3.10 -5.31
N ASN A 101 11.71 -4.28 -5.90
CA ASN A 101 10.60 -5.22 -5.81
C ASN A 101 10.79 -6.22 -4.68
N LYS A 102 10.11 -5.96 -3.56
CA LYS A 102 10.06 -6.83 -2.37
C LYS A 102 8.74 -7.59 -2.24
N ILE A 103 8.00 -7.76 -3.34
CA ILE A 103 6.78 -8.56 -3.34
C ILE A 103 7.13 -10.02 -3.06
N GLY A 104 6.54 -10.57 -2.00
CA GLY A 104 6.66 -11.98 -1.66
C GLY A 104 5.70 -12.84 -2.48
N VAL A 105 6.09 -14.10 -2.68
CA VAL A 105 5.20 -15.11 -3.27
C VAL A 105 4.68 -16.02 -2.16
N LEU A 106 3.37 -16.16 -2.09
CA LEU A 106 2.73 -17.02 -1.10
C LEU A 106 3.08 -18.49 -1.37
N PRO A 107 3.40 -19.28 -0.35
CA PRO A 107 3.71 -20.68 -0.53
C PRO A 107 2.48 -21.45 -1.06
N VAL A 108 2.72 -22.48 -1.85
CA VAL A 108 1.67 -23.41 -2.28
C VAL A 108 1.25 -24.24 -1.07
N SER A 109 0.00 -24.10 -0.65
CA SER A 109 -0.56 -24.79 0.50
C SER A 109 -2.06 -25.00 0.32
N GLN A 110 -2.49 -26.25 0.27
CA GLN A 110 -3.91 -26.57 0.16
C GLN A 110 -4.72 -26.07 1.39
N PHE A 111 -4.10 -26.07 2.56
CA PHE A 111 -4.71 -25.53 3.76
C PHE A 111 -4.95 -24.01 3.64
N ASP A 112 -3.92 -23.26 3.21
CA ASP A 112 -4.04 -21.81 3.02
C ASP A 112 -5.05 -21.47 1.93
N ASP A 113 -5.08 -22.23 0.82
CA ASP A 113 -6.03 -22.01 -0.26
C ASP A 113 -7.48 -22.25 0.20
N ASN A 114 -7.73 -23.34 0.91
CA ASN A 114 -9.04 -23.59 1.51
C ASN A 114 -9.47 -22.47 2.48
N LEU A 115 -8.53 -21.98 3.28
CA LEU A 115 -8.77 -20.90 4.24
C LEU A 115 -9.09 -19.58 3.50
N ARG A 116 -8.33 -19.24 2.44
CA ARG A 116 -8.59 -18.06 1.57
C ARG A 116 -10.02 -18.09 1.02
N PHE A 117 -10.42 -19.20 0.41
CA PHE A 117 -11.74 -19.30 -0.21
C PHE A 117 -12.88 -19.27 0.81
N ARG A 118 -12.72 -19.90 1.97
CA ARG A 118 -13.73 -19.89 3.04
C ARG A 118 -13.92 -18.47 3.60
N ILE A 119 -12.83 -17.77 3.89
CA ILE A 119 -12.88 -16.38 4.38
C ILE A 119 -13.47 -15.44 3.32
N ALA A 120 -13.01 -15.54 2.08
CA ALA A 120 -13.54 -14.72 1.00
C ALA A 120 -15.04 -14.92 0.81
N ARG A 121 -15.52 -16.17 0.86
CA ARG A 121 -16.95 -16.48 0.77
C ARG A 121 -17.72 -15.94 1.96
N ALA A 122 -17.16 -16.00 3.19
CA ALA A 122 -17.83 -15.47 4.37
C ALA A 122 -17.96 -13.94 4.32
N ILE A 123 -16.91 -13.24 3.88
CA ILE A 123 -16.94 -11.78 3.76
C ILE A 123 -17.85 -11.36 2.60
N TYR A 124 -17.55 -11.77 1.37
CA TYR A 124 -18.25 -11.29 0.18
C TYR A 124 -19.66 -11.89 0.00
N GLY A 125 -19.96 -13.01 0.68
CA GLY A 125 -21.31 -13.57 0.76
C GLY A 125 -22.22 -12.93 1.82
N HIS A 126 -21.67 -12.11 2.72
CA HIS A 126 -22.45 -11.42 3.73
C HIS A 126 -23.13 -10.18 3.14
N SER A 127 -24.39 -9.94 3.50
CA SER A 127 -25.22 -8.86 2.91
C SER A 127 -24.61 -7.47 3.05
N SER A 128 -23.90 -7.18 4.15
CA SER A 128 -23.21 -5.90 4.37
C SER A 128 -22.06 -5.63 3.38
N PHE A 129 -21.54 -6.67 2.71
CA PHE A 129 -20.44 -6.55 1.77
C PHE A 129 -20.85 -6.69 0.29
N TRP A 130 -22.14 -6.75 0.00
CA TRP A 130 -22.61 -6.87 -1.38
C TRP A 130 -22.12 -5.74 -2.29
N ASN A 131 -22.13 -4.52 -1.79
CA ASN A 131 -21.62 -3.37 -2.56
C ASN A 131 -20.15 -3.56 -2.95
N TYR A 132 -19.33 -4.15 -2.08
CA TYR A 132 -17.94 -4.46 -2.36
C TYR A 132 -17.79 -5.64 -3.32
N ALA A 133 -18.64 -6.66 -3.17
CA ALA A 133 -18.62 -7.85 -4.03
C ALA A 133 -18.96 -7.53 -5.49
N MET A 134 -19.80 -6.51 -5.73
CA MET A 134 -20.22 -6.07 -7.06
C MET A 134 -19.15 -5.21 -7.78
N MET A 135 -18.09 -4.80 -7.10
CA MET A 135 -17.02 -4.02 -7.71
C MET A 135 -16.14 -4.88 -8.62
N ALA A 136 -15.70 -4.34 -9.74
CA ALA A 136 -14.76 -5.02 -10.64
C ALA A 136 -13.43 -5.40 -9.94
N ASN A 137 -13.00 -4.56 -9.00
CA ASN A 137 -11.86 -4.80 -8.10
C ASN A 137 -12.35 -4.72 -6.66
N PRO A 138 -12.81 -5.82 -6.05
CA PRO A 138 -13.25 -5.81 -4.67
C PRO A 138 -12.13 -5.34 -3.73
N PRO A 139 -12.40 -4.39 -2.82
CA PRO A 139 -11.34 -3.69 -2.10
C PRO A 139 -10.73 -4.48 -0.94
N ILE A 140 -11.42 -5.49 -0.40
CA ILE A 140 -10.93 -6.29 0.72
C ILE A 140 -10.06 -7.43 0.18
N ARG A 141 -8.79 -7.42 0.54
CA ARG A 141 -7.82 -8.47 0.20
C ARG A 141 -7.68 -9.45 1.35
N VAL A 142 -7.64 -10.74 1.02
CA VAL A 142 -7.53 -11.84 2.00
C VAL A 142 -6.20 -12.54 1.74
N VAL A 143 -5.15 -12.11 2.40
CA VAL A 143 -3.82 -12.72 2.30
C VAL A 143 -3.69 -13.79 3.37
N VAL A 144 -3.38 -15.01 2.97
CA VAL A 144 -3.11 -16.12 3.90
C VAL A 144 -1.72 -16.67 3.62
N ASN A 145 -0.90 -16.72 4.64
CA ASN A 145 0.46 -17.21 4.59
C ASN A 145 0.72 -18.12 5.79
N ARG A 146 0.86 -19.43 5.54
CA ARG A 146 1.08 -20.47 6.57
C ARG A 146 0.07 -20.42 7.71
N GLY A 147 -1.21 -20.27 7.37
CA GLY A 147 -2.31 -20.20 8.35
C GLY A 147 -2.52 -18.84 9.03
N HIS A 148 -1.66 -17.87 8.78
CA HIS A 148 -1.80 -16.49 9.24
C HIS A 148 -2.58 -15.67 8.22
N VAL A 149 -3.67 -15.05 8.65
CA VAL A 149 -4.56 -14.26 7.79
C VAL A 149 -4.28 -12.78 7.98
N THR A 150 -4.14 -12.05 6.88
CA THR A 150 -4.12 -10.58 6.89
C THR A 150 -5.24 -10.07 5.99
N LEU A 151 -6.12 -9.25 6.54
CA LEU A 151 -7.10 -8.49 5.77
C LEU A 151 -6.53 -7.12 5.45
N GLU A 152 -6.44 -6.79 4.17
CA GLU A 152 -5.89 -5.51 3.69
C GLU A 152 -6.87 -4.83 2.73
N GLY A 153 -6.74 -3.52 2.59
CA GLY A 153 -7.55 -2.72 1.69
C GLY A 153 -8.33 -1.62 2.40
N VAL A 154 -9.39 -1.14 1.75
CA VAL A 154 -10.16 0.02 2.22
C VAL A 154 -11.63 -0.35 2.35
N VAL A 155 -12.25 0.09 3.44
CA VAL A 155 -13.69 -0.08 3.73
C VAL A 155 -14.31 1.26 4.09
N GLN A 156 -15.63 1.38 3.93
CA GLN A 156 -16.34 2.65 4.16
C GLN A 156 -16.38 3.03 5.65
N SER A 157 -16.46 2.04 6.53
CA SER A 157 -16.67 2.29 7.95
C SER A 157 -15.84 1.39 8.87
N ASN A 158 -15.70 1.82 10.13
CA ASN A 158 -15.10 1.01 11.17
C ASN A 158 -15.95 -0.22 11.50
N VAL A 159 -17.27 -0.15 11.30
CA VAL A 159 -18.18 -1.28 11.47
C VAL A 159 -17.86 -2.37 10.46
N ASP A 160 -17.68 -2.01 9.18
CA ASP A 160 -17.28 -2.96 8.13
C ASP A 160 -15.93 -3.60 8.47
N ARG A 161 -14.96 -2.78 8.93
CA ARG A 161 -13.65 -3.26 9.34
C ARG A 161 -13.74 -4.32 10.45
N MET A 162 -14.54 -4.07 11.46
CA MET A 162 -14.74 -5.00 12.58
C MET A 162 -15.49 -6.26 12.15
N LEU A 163 -16.53 -6.10 11.33
CA LEU A 163 -17.33 -7.20 10.83
C LEU A 163 -16.50 -8.12 9.92
N ALA A 164 -15.68 -7.56 9.01
CA ALA A 164 -14.78 -8.35 8.16
C ALA A 164 -13.83 -9.23 9.00
N ARG A 165 -13.25 -8.66 10.07
CA ARG A 165 -12.41 -9.41 10.99
C ARG A 165 -13.18 -10.54 11.68
N SER A 166 -14.38 -10.25 12.19
CA SER A 166 -15.23 -11.23 12.85
C SER A 166 -15.55 -12.41 11.94
N LEU A 167 -15.94 -12.12 10.70
CA LEU A 167 -16.20 -13.14 9.69
C LEU A 167 -14.96 -13.97 9.33
N ALA A 168 -13.77 -13.37 9.30
CA ALA A 168 -12.53 -14.07 8.99
C ALA A 168 -12.05 -14.99 10.12
N SER A 169 -12.42 -14.71 11.37
CA SER A 169 -11.90 -15.42 12.54
C SER A 169 -12.50 -16.82 12.78
N GLY A 170 -13.57 -17.19 12.06
CA GLY A 170 -14.33 -18.43 12.28
C GLY A 170 -13.79 -19.69 11.61
N PHE A 171 -12.59 -19.69 10.96
CA PHE A 171 -12.20 -20.75 10.04
C PHE A 171 -10.92 -21.53 10.39
N GLY A 172 -10.41 -21.36 11.61
CA GLY A 172 -9.23 -22.10 12.07
C GLY A 172 -7.91 -21.52 11.59
N ALA A 173 -7.87 -20.23 11.30
CA ALA A 173 -6.62 -19.48 11.14
C ALA A 173 -5.85 -19.44 12.48
N PHE A 174 -4.53 -19.40 12.40
CA PHE A 174 -3.70 -19.24 13.62
C PHE A 174 -3.89 -17.85 14.22
N ASP A 175 -3.99 -16.83 13.37
CA ASP A 175 -4.35 -15.47 13.75
C ASP A 175 -4.99 -14.72 12.58
N VAL A 176 -5.69 -13.63 12.91
CA VAL A 176 -6.28 -12.72 11.93
C VAL A 176 -5.84 -11.29 12.22
N LYS A 177 -4.89 -10.82 11.43
CA LYS A 177 -4.45 -9.42 11.42
C LYS A 177 -5.40 -8.59 10.55
N ASN A 178 -6.03 -7.59 11.15
CA ASN A 178 -6.88 -6.67 10.41
C ASN A 178 -6.12 -5.37 10.10
N SER A 179 -5.69 -5.23 8.87
CA SER A 179 -4.99 -4.06 8.33
C SER A 179 -5.89 -3.22 7.39
N LEU A 180 -7.21 -3.46 7.41
CA LEU A 180 -8.17 -2.64 6.67
C LEU A 180 -8.15 -1.20 7.18
N LYS A 181 -8.16 -0.26 6.26
CA LYS A 181 -8.27 1.18 6.52
C LYS A 181 -9.68 1.65 6.17
N THR A 182 -10.14 2.71 6.83
CA THR A 182 -11.40 3.35 6.45
C THR A 182 -11.15 4.48 5.45
N ASP A 183 -12.17 4.83 4.67
CA ASP A 183 -12.11 6.00 3.78
C ASP A 183 -11.73 7.28 4.52
N ALA A 184 -12.20 7.43 5.76
CA ALA A 184 -11.86 8.58 6.60
C ALA A 184 -10.37 8.63 6.94
N GLU A 185 -9.78 7.49 7.34
CA GLU A 185 -8.34 7.37 7.64
C GLU A 185 -7.47 7.66 6.39
N ILE A 186 -7.92 7.23 5.21
CA ILE A 186 -7.21 7.50 3.96
C ILE A 186 -7.28 8.99 3.61
N ARG A 187 -8.46 9.62 3.74
CA ARG A 187 -8.61 11.06 3.49
C ARG A 187 -7.74 11.88 4.42
N GLU A 188 -7.74 11.57 5.72
CA GLU A 188 -6.90 12.25 6.71
C GLU A 188 -5.40 12.10 6.42
N ALA A 189 -4.98 10.95 5.88
CA ALA A 189 -3.59 10.71 5.51
C ALA A 189 -3.15 11.49 4.26
N ILE A 190 -4.09 11.80 3.34
CA ILE A 190 -3.82 12.50 2.07
C ILE A 190 -3.98 14.01 2.24
N GLU A 191 -4.92 14.47 3.07
CA GLU A 191 -5.12 15.89 3.31
C GLU A 191 -3.93 16.45 4.10
N PRO A 192 -3.20 17.48 3.57
CA PRO A 192 -2.15 18.12 4.33
C PRO A 192 -2.77 18.75 5.58
N ARG A 193 -2.24 18.40 6.75
CA ARG A 193 -2.66 19.02 8.02
C ARG A 193 -2.64 20.53 7.83
N LYS A 194 -3.81 21.15 7.90
CA LYS A 194 -3.91 22.59 8.03
C LYS A 194 -3.29 22.94 9.39
N THR A 195 -2.02 23.34 9.37
CA THR A 195 -1.38 23.95 10.52
C THR A 195 -2.07 25.29 10.76
N ASN A 196 -2.87 25.36 11.83
CA ASN A 196 -3.31 26.60 12.43
C ASN A 196 -2.11 27.35 13.02
#